data_d1b3b1db250b61291cb915610564ebef
#
_entry.id   d1b3b1db250b61291cb915610564ebef
#
_cell.length_a   1.000
_cell.length_b   1.000
_cell.length_c   1.000
_cell.angle_alpha   90.00
_cell.angle_beta   90.00
_cell.angle_gamma   90.00
#
_symmetry.space_group_name_H-M   'P 1'
#
loop_
_entity.id
_entity.type
_entity.pdbx_description
1 polymer ?
#
loop_
_entity_poly.entity_id
_entity_poly.type
_entity_poly.pdbx_seq_one_letter_code
_entity_poly.pdbx_strand_id
1 'polypeptide(L)'
;MAPEPPATLIRRASQSDHKGIALLMALDDTLAAALTSGAIKLIRADFMKQSTQPHLLRRQDLEALERDEQIAVFLKPDEAVALLRSNTRGIAALTYGWVTPDHPDVTDEYLANMRRFVNHPLGAHIGGCFWDFGSLPQRPRTDAEK
;
A
#
# COMPACT_ATOMS: atom_id res chain seq x y z
N MET A 1 -32.87 33.60 21.14
CA MET A 1 -33.36 32.38 20.46
C MET A 1 -32.63 32.29 19.14
N ALA A 2 -31.69 31.36 18.99
CA ALA A 2 -31.03 31.16 17.73
C ALA A 2 -31.99 30.49 16.73
N PRO A 3 -32.03 30.90 15.45
CA PRO A 3 -32.87 30.25 14.46
C PRO A 3 -32.45 28.80 14.26
N GLU A 4 -33.40 27.86 14.35
CA GLU A 4 -33.14 26.46 13.97
C GLU A 4 -32.67 26.40 12.52
N PRO A 5 -31.63 25.57 12.22
CA PRO A 5 -31.20 25.38 10.86
C PRO A 5 -32.31 24.68 10.07
N PRO A 6 -32.60 25.12 8.85
CA PRO A 6 -33.70 24.57 8.05
C PRO A 6 -33.47 23.08 7.77
N ALA A 7 -34.47 22.27 8.01
CA ALA A 7 -34.48 20.80 7.83
C ALA A 7 -33.92 20.32 6.47
N THR A 8 -33.93 21.19 5.47
CA THR A 8 -33.37 20.93 4.13
C THR A 8 -31.84 20.82 4.11
N LEU A 9 -31.13 21.54 4.99
CA LEU A 9 -29.66 21.47 5.10
C LEU A 9 -29.23 20.16 5.75
N ILE A 10 -29.96 19.69 6.75
CA ILE A 10 -29.65 18.41 7.43
C ILE A 10 -29.87 17.24 6.46
N ARG A 11 -30.90 17.25 5.62
CA ARG A 11 -31.15 16.22 4.60
C ARG A 11 -30.05 16.18 3.53
N ARG A 12 -29.50 17.35 3.10
CA ARG A 12 -28.43 17.40 2.10
C ARG A 12 -27.11 16.88 2.63
N ALA A 13 -26.76 17.20 3.86
CA ALA A 13 -25.56 16.67 4.51
C ALA A 13 -25.61 15.14 4.61
N SER A 14 -26.74 14.58 5.09
CA SER A 14 -26.94 13.13 5.22
C SER A 14 -26.82 12.38 3.88
N GLN A 15 -27.36 12.91 2.78
CA GLN A 15 -27.25 12.27 1.45
C GLN A 15 -25.84 12.34 0.87
N SER A 16 -25.10 13.41 1.14
CA SER A 16 -23.70 13.55 0.73
C SER A 16 -22.82 12.53 1.46
N ASP A 17 -23.03 12.36 2.76
CA ASP A 17 -22.28 11.43 3.59
C ASP A 17 -22.52 9.97 3.16
N HIS A 18 -23.77 9.58 2.85
CA HIS A 18 -24.06 8.24 2.35
C HIS A 18 -23.42 7.92 1.00
N LYS A 19 -23.36 8.88 0.07
CA LYS A 19 -22.67 8.69 -1.22
C LYS A 19 -21.16 8.57 -1.04
N GLY A 20 -20.57 9.36 -0.16
CA GLY A 20 -19.16 9.29 0.17
C GLY A 20 -18.78 7.95 0.79
N ILE A 21 -19.56 7.47 1.73
CA ILE A 21 -19.36 6.15 2.37
C ILE A 21 -19.48 5.03 1.34
N ALA A 22 -20.51 5.03 0.48
CA ALA A 22 -20.67 4.01 -0.55
C ALA A 22 -19.49 3.98 -1.54
N LEU A 23 -18.95 5.15 -1.92
CA LEU A 23 -17.77 5.25 -2.77
C LEU A 23 -16.52 4.67 -2.08
N LEU A 24 -16.30 5.00 -0.81
CA LEU A 24 -15.18 4.47 -0.03
C LEU A 24 -15.27 2.95 0.12
N MET A 25 -16.45 2.41 0.38
CA MET A 25 -16.66 0.95 0.44
C MET A 25 -16.38 0.27 -0.90
N ALA A 26 -16.79 0.87 -2.02
CA ALA A 26 -16.53 0.34 -3.36
C ALA A 26 -15.03 0.34 -3.69
N LEU A 27 -14.30 1.38 -3.28
CA LEU A 27 -12.83 1.45 -3.42
C LEU A 27 -12.15 0.39 -2.56
N ASP A 28 -12.61 0.19 -1.34
CA ASP A 28 -12.10 -0.82 -0.42
C ASP A 28 -12.25 -2.24 -0.99
N ASP A 29 -13.42 -2.56 -1.54
CA ASP A 29 -13.68 -3.85 -2.19
C ASP A 29 -12.81 -4.05 -3.44
N THR A 30 -12.57 -3.01 -4.22
CA THR A 30 -11.69 -3.05 -5.40
C THR A 30 -10.24 -3.31 -4.98
N LEU A 31 -9.73 -2.64 -3.96
CA LEU A 31 -8.40 -2.86 -3.40
C LEU A 31 -8.27 -4.26 -2.80
N ALA A 32 -9.27 -4.72 -2.05
CA ALA A 32 -9.29 -6.06 -1.48
C ALA A 32 -9.23 -7.13 -2.58
N ALA A 33 -9.96 -6.96 -3.69
CA ALA A 33 -9.90 -7.86 -4.83
C ALA A 33 -8.52 -7.87 -5.49
N ALA A 34 -7.87 -6.70 -5.64
CA ALA A 34 -6.52 -6.60 -6.20
C ALA A 34 -5.45 -7.26 -5.31
N LEU A 35 -5.60 -7.17 -3.99
CA LEU A 35 -4.73 -7.86 -3.03
C LEU A 35 -4.97 -9.37 -3.03
N THR A 36 -6.23 -9.80 -3.10
CA THR A 36 -6.61 -11.22 -3.14
C THR A 36 -6.10 -11.92 -4.41
N SER A 37 -6.18 -11.25 -5.56
CA SER A 37 -5.69 -11.79 -6.84
C SER A 37 -4.17 -11.77 -6.96
N GLY A 38 -3.47 -11.03 -6.10
CA GLY A 38 -2.04 -10.79 -6.20
C GLY A 38 -1.66 -9.76 -7.27
N ALA A 39 -2.62 -9.05 -7.88
CA ALA A 39 -2.33 -7.92 -8.77
C ALA A 39 -1.52 -6.83 -8.04
N ILE A 40 -1.84 -6.61 -6.77
CA ILE A 40 -1.05 -5.80 -5.85
C ILE A 40 -0.50 -6.71 -4.75
N LYS A 41 0.78 -6.57 -4.41
CA LYS A 41 1.39 -7.21 -3.24
C LYS A 41 1.95 -6.15 -2.30
N LEU A 42 1.66 -6.28 -1.02
CA LEU A 42 2.23 -5.41 0.00
C LEU A 42 3.53 -5.99 0.53
N ILE A 43 4.58 -5.19 0.51
CA ILE A 43 5.87 -5.57 1.12
C ILE A 43 5.70 -5.57 2.64
N ARG A 44 6.15 -6.63 3.32
CA ARG A 44 6.12 -6.68 4.78
C ARG A 44 6.95 -5.57 5.40
N ALA A 45 6.40 -4.88 6.38
CA ALA A 45 7.18 -3.90 7.14
C ALA A 45 8.38 -4.55 7.84
N ASP A 46 8.24 -5.79 8.32
CA ASP A 46 9.34 -6.53 8.95
C ASP A 46 10.47 -6.85 7.97
N PHE A 47 10.15 -7.20 6.72
CA PHE A 47 11.16 -7.34 5.68
C PHE A 47 11.88 -6.01 5.44
N MET A 48 11.13 -4.91 5.35
CA MET A 48 11.70 -3.58 5.16
C MET A 48 12.64 -3.18 6.31
N LYS A 49 12.29 -3.53 7.55
CA LYS A 49 13.11 -3.27 8.74
C LYS A 49 14.41 -4.07 8.78
N GLN A 50 14.37 -5.34 8.38
CA GLN A 50 15.44 -6.31 8.57
C GLN A 50 16.29 -6.52 7.32
N SER A 51 15.78 -6.16 6.16
CA SER A 51 16.47 -6.39 4.90
C SER A 51 17.81 -5.66 4.83
N THR A 52 18.81 -6.37 4.38
CA THR A 52 20.15 -5.86 4.06
C THR A 52 20.28 -5.47 2.58
N GLN A 53 19.20 -5.58 1.80
CA GLN A 53 19.22 -5.20 0.39
C GLN A 53 19.60 -3.73 0.25
N PRO A 54 20.69 -3.41 -0.49
CA PRO A 54 21.16 -2.04 -0.59
C PRO A 54 20.25 -1.17 -1.46
N HIS A 55 19.53 -1.80 -2.40
CA HIS A 55 18.71 -1.12 -3.39
C HIS A 55 17.26 -1.58 -3.33
N LEU A 56 16.35 -0.71 -3.74
CA LEU A 56 14.97 -1.09 -3.98
C LEU A 56 14.91 -2.04 -5.19
N LEU A 57 14.31 -3.21 -4.98
CA LEU A 57 14.12 -4.20 -6.02
C LEU A 57 12.73 -4.10 -6.63
N ARG A 58 12.61 -4.35 -7.94
CA ARG A 58 11.32 -4.52 -8.60
C ARG A 58 10.60 -5.76 -8.07
N ARG A 59 9.28 -5.79 -8.26
CA ARG A 59 8.43 -6.87 -7.73
C ARG A 59 8.91 -8.27 -8.10
N GLN A 60 9.26 -8.50 -9.36
CA GLN A 60 9.68 -9.82 -9.84
C GLN A 60 10.97 -10.29 -9.16
N ASP A 61 11.89 -9.38 -8.89
CA ASP A 61 13.14 -9.70 -8.19
C ASP A 61 12.88 -9.97 -6.69
N LEU A 62 11.93 -9.27 -6.08
CA LEU A 62 11.48 -9.55 -4.71
C LEU A 62 10.75 -10.89 -4.62
N GLU A 63 9.95 -11.28 -5.62
CA GLU A 63 9.33 -12.60 -5.69
C GLU A 63 10.36 -13.73 -5.86
N ALA A 64 11.41 -13.48 -6.66
CA ALA A 64 12.51 -14.42 -6.78
C ALA A 64 13.26 -14.57 -5.46
N LEU A 65 13.54 -13.48 -4.76
CA LEU A 65 14.20 -13.47 -3.46
C LEU A 65 13.36 -14.26 -2.42
N GLU A 66 12.04 -14.04 -2.37
CA GLU A 66 11.14 -14.75 -1.47
C GLU A 66 11.17 -16.27 -1.72
N ARG A 67 11.15 -16.68 -2.99
CA ARG A 67 11.17 -18.08 -3.40
C ARG A 67 12.52 -18.75 -3.14
N ASP A 68 13.61 -18.07 -3.54
CA ASP A 68 14.94 -18.67 -3.60
C ASP A 68 15.62 -18.68 -2.23
N GLU A 69 15.39 -17.66 -1.41
CA GLU A 69 15.93 -17.55 -0.05
C GLU A 69 14.95 -17.97 1.04
N GLN A 70 13.71 -18.31 0.67
CA GLN A 70 12.63 -18.72 1.59
C GLN A 70 12.38 -17.72 2.72
N ILE A 71 12.48 -16.43 2.41
CA ILE A 71 12.18 -15.33 3.34
C ILE A 71 10.82 -14.72 3.00
N ALA A 72 10.09 -14.27 4.01
CA ALA A 72 8.80 -13.63 3.83
C ALA A 72 8.98 -12.16 3.41
N VAL A 73 8.88 -11.89 2.12
CA VAL A 73 8.98 -10.52 1.57
C VAL A 73 7.63 -9.83 1.53
N PHE A 74 6.59 -10.55 1.10
CA PHE A 74 5.24 -10.01 0.94
C PHE A 74 4.28 -10.51 2.02
N LEU A 75 3.26 -9.71 2.31
CA LEU A 75 2.08 -10.17 3.05
C LEU A 75 1.32 -11.20 2.18
N LYS A 76 0.80 -12.24 2.81
CA LYS A 76 -0.15 -13.13 2.14
C LYS A 76 -1.43 -12.36 1.80
N PRO A 77 -2.18 -12.77 0.76
CA PRO A 77 -3.40 -12.06 0.35
C PRO A 77 -4.40 -11.83 1.49
N ASP A 78 -4.63 -12.83 2.33
CA ASP A 78 -5.54 -12.74 3.48
C ASP A 78 -5.01 -11.78 4.56
N GLU A 79 -3.72 -11.78 4.85
CA GLU A 79 -3.08 -10.83 5.76
C GLU A 79 -3.19 -9.40 5.24
N ALA A 80 -2.95 -9.20 3.94
CA ALA A 80 -3.03 -7.89 3.31
C ALA A 80 -4.46 -7.32 3.32
N VAL A 81 -5.47 -8.16 3.02
CA VAL A 81 -6.88 -7.76 3.09
C VAL A 81 -7.31 -7.47 4.54
N ALA A 82 -6.89 -8.29 5.50
CA ALA A 82 -7.18 -8.04 6.91
C ALA A 82 -6.57 -6.70 7.38
N LEU A 83 -5.33 -6.40 6.95
CA LEU A 83 -4.67 -5.15 7.26
C LEU A 83 -5.38 -3.95 6.62
N LEU A 84 -5.81 -4.07 5.35
CA LEU A 84 -6.57 -3.03 4.64
C LEU A 84 -7.87 -2.69 5.39
N ARG A 85 -8.59 -3.71 5.87
CA ARG A 85 -9.87 -3.55 6.56
C ARG A 85 -9.75 -3.22 8.04
N SER A 86 -8.56 -3.25 8.60
CA SER A 86 -8.31 -2.87 9.98
C SER A 86 -8.37 -1.35 10.16
N ASN A 87 -8.74 -0.90 11.37
CA ASN A 87 -8.76 0.53 11.71
C ASN A 87 -7.38 1.06 12.15
N THR A 88 -6.31 0.29 11.92
CA THR A 88 -4.97 0.60 12.44
C THR A 88 -4.17 1.55 11.55
N ARG A 89 -4.63 1.84 10.33
CA ARG A 89 -3.85 2.54 9.30
C ARG A 89 -2.48 1.89 9.07
N GLY A 90 -2.45 0.56 9.08
CA GLY A 90 -1.22 -0.24 9.06
C GLY A 90 -0.55 -0.36 7.69
N ILE A 91 -1.07 0.31 6.64
CA ILE A 91 -0.48 0.32 5.30
C ILE A 91 0.15 1.69 5.05
N ALA A 92 1.46 1.70 4.77
CA ALA A 92 2.15 2.88 4.26
C ALA A 92 2.23 2.82 2.74
N ALA A 93 1.85 3.90 2.06
CA ALA A 93 2.00 4.02 0.62
C ALA A 93 3.04 5.09 0.28
N LEU A 94 4.02 4.73 -0.54
CA LEU A 94 5.00 5.66 -1.08
C LEU A 94 4.54 6.11 -2.46
N THR A 95 4.33 7.41 -2.61
CA THR A 95 3.93 8.03 -3.88
C THR A 95 4.80 9.24 -4.16
N TYR A 96 5.55 9.22 -5.28
CA TYR A 96 6.38 10.32 -5.74
C TYR A 96 6.72 10.14 -7.21
N GLY A 97 7.23 11.20 -7.86
CA GLY A 97 7.71 11.09 -9.24
C GLY A 97 9.02 10.31 -9.31
N TRP A 98 9.09 9.34 -10.20
CA TRP A 98 10.33 8.59 -10.41
C TRP A 98 11.46 9.50 -10.90
N VAL A 99 12.66 9.28 -10.37
CA VAL A 99 13.85 10.06 -10.75
C VAL A 99 14.27 9.74 -12.18
N THR A 100 14.12 8.48 -12.60
CA THR A 100 14.35 8.03 -13.98
C THR A 100 13.19 7.16 -14.46
N PRO A 101 12.99 7.00 -15.78
CA PRO A 101 11.94 6.11 -16.32
C PRO A 101 12.08 4.65 -15.90
N ASP A 102 13.28 4.22 -15.55
CA ASP A 102 13.59 2.81 -15.29
C ASP A 102 13.68 2.48 -13.79
N HIS A 103 13.89 3.49 -12.95
CA HIS A 103 14.05 3.27 -11.52
C HIS A 103 13.56 4.46 -10.69
N PRO A 104 12.74 4.21 -9.67
CA PRO A 104 12.18 5.27 -8.83
C PRO A 104 13.18 5.86 -7.83
N ASP A 105 14.22 5.11 -7.47
CA ASP A 105 15.14 5.47 -6.37
C ASP A 105 16.58 5.08 -6.71
N VAL A 106 17.20 5.80 -7.63
CA VAL A 106 18.57 5.53 -8.08
C VAL A 106 19.66 5.86 -7.04
N THR A 107 19.32 6.67 -6.04
CA THR A 107 20.22 7.07 -4.96
C THR A 107 19.99 6.30 -3.66
N ASP A 108 18.99 5.42 -3.61
CA ASP A 108 18.53 4.68 -2.42
C ASP A 108 18.08 5.57 -1.25
N GLU A 109 17.85 6.85 -1.51
CA GLU A 109 17.45 7.81 -0.48
C GLU A 109 16.03 7.54 0.01
N TYR A 110 15.09 7.23 -0.90
CA TYR A 110 13.72 6.90 -0.53
C TYR A 110 13.65 5.57 0.22
N LEU A 111 14.44 4.57 -0.17
CA LEU A 111 14.54 3.31 0.56
C LEU A 111 15.07 3.53 1.99
N ALA A 112 16.13 4.32 2.14
CA ALA A 112 16.68 4.68 3.43
C ALA A 112 15.65 5.42 4.31
N ASN A 113 14.90 6.35 3.74
CA ASN A 113 13.86 7.09 4.44
C ASN A 113 12.69 6.19 4.85
N MET A 114 12.27 5.27 3.99
CA MET A 114 11.22 4.31 4.32
C MET A 114 11.65 3.37 5.46
N ARG A 115 12.87 2.85 5.43
CA ARG A 115 13.43 2.03 6.51
C ARG A 115 13.51 2.80 7.83
N ARG A 116 13.93 4.05 7.78
CA ARG A 116 13.97 4.92 8.96
C ARG A 116 12.57 5.12 9.54
N PHE A 117 11.57 5.35 8.69
CA PHE A 117 10.19 5.53 9.12
C PHE A 117 9.61 4.27 9.78
N VAL A 118 9.73 3.10 9.16
CA VAL A 118 9.16 1.85 9.73
C VAL A 118 9.88 1.39 11.01
N ASN A 119 11.12 1.84 11.22
CA ASN A 119 11.86 1.61 12.47
C ASN A 119 11.61 2.68 13.54
N HIS A 120 10.95 3.78 13.18
CA HIS A 120 10.63 4.86 14.12
C HIS A 120 9.34 4.53 14.88
N PRO A 121 9.17 4.98 16.14
CA PRO A 121 7.93 4.78 16.91
C PRO A 121 6.66 5.22 16.17
N LEU A 122 6.71 6.29 15.38
CA LEU A 122 5.59 6.75 14.55
C LEU A 122 5.19 5.77 13.44
N GLY A 123 6.10 4.93 12.97
CA GLY A 123 5.87 3.90 11.97
C GLY A 123 5.68 2.50 12.54
N ALA A 124 5.71 2.34 13.85
CA ALA A 124 5.66 1.02 14.51
C ALA A 124 4.37 0.23 14.21
N HIS A 125 3.27 0.92 13.90
CA HIS A 125 1.97 0.31 13.56
C HIS A 125 1.88 -0.16 12.10
N ILE A 126 2.86 0.17 11.26
CA ILE A 126 2.87 -0.25 9.85
C ILE A 126 3.18 -1.74 9.75
N GLY A 127 2.27 -2.48 9.13
CA GLY A 127 2.42 -3.90 8.85
C GLY A 127 2.77 -4.21 7.38
N GLY A 128 2.36 -3.34 6.46
CA GLY A 128 2.60 -3.49 5.03
C GLY A 128 2.92 -2.18 4.34
N CYS A 129 3.73 -2.25 3.29
CA CYS A 129 4.14 -1.11 2.48
C CYS A 129 3.71 -1.31 1.03
N PHE A 130 3.04 -0.31 0.46
CA PHE A 130 2.83 -0.21 -0.97
C PHE A 130 3.89 0.72 -1.56
N TRP A 131 4.64 0.19 -2.50
CA TRP A 131 5.57 0.93 -3.33
C TRP A 131 5.43 0.40 -4.74
N ASP A 132 5.00 1.21 -5.68
CA ASP A 132 4.61 0.79 -7.02
C ASP A 132 5.66 -0.14 -7.69
N PHE A 133 6.94 0.19 -7.58
CA PHE A 133 8.05 -0.59 -8.14
C PHE A 133 8.15 -2.01 -7.54
N GLY A 134 7.96 -2.15 -6.23
CA GLY A 134 8.02 -3.43 -5.53
C GLY A 134 6.67 -4.13 -5.38
N SER A 135 5.56 -3.41 -5.52
CA SER A 135 4.20 -3.92 -5.28
C SER A 135 3.44 -4.30 -6.55
N LEU A 136 3.84 -3.74 -7.70
CA LEU A 136 3.22 -3.96 -9.00
C LEU A 136 4.22 -4.60 -9.97
N PRO A 137 3.77 -5.50 -10.90
CA PRO A 137 4.64 -6.06 -11.91
C PRO A 137 5.28 -4.98 -12.79
N GLN A 138 6.59 -5.00 -12.93
CA GLN A 138 7.35 -4.06 -13.75
C GLN A 138 7.65 -4.62 -15.14
N ARG A 139 7.98 -3.74 -16.08
CA ARG A 139 8.42 -4.18 -17.43
C ARG A 139 9.80 -4.86 -17.38
N PRO A 140 10.06 -5.88 -18.22
CA PRO A 140 9.10 -6.56 -19.08
C PRO A 140 8.09 -7.39 -18.28
N ARG A 141 6.81 -7.36 -18.69
CA ARG A 141 5.73 -8.11 -18.04
C ARG A 141 5.42 -9.36 -18.86
N THR A 142 5.11 -10.45 -18.18
CA THR A 142 4.51 -11.64 -18.81
C THR A 142 3.05 -11.37 -19.19
N ASP A 143 2.45 -12.24 -19.99
CA ASP A 143 1.04 -12.07 -20.38
C ASP A 143 0.09 -12.17 -19.17
N ALA A 144 0.46 -12.93 -18.14
CA ALA A 144 -0.31 -13.04 -16.89
C ALA A 144 -0.20 -11.78 -16.01
N GLU A 145 0.81 -10.92 -16.23
CA GLU A 145 1.07 -9.69 -15.47
C GLU A 145 0.54 -8.43 -16.15
N LYS A 146 -0.02 -8.54 -17.36
CA LYS A 146 -0.63 -7.44 -18.12
C LYS A 146 -2.07 -7.21 -17.69
#